data_a971b3fd32bbf20ec2f4941712e6fda1
#
_entry.id   a971b3fd32bbf20ec2f4941712e6fda1
#
_cell.length_a   1.000
_cell.length_b   1.000
_cell.length_c   1.000
_cell.angle_alpha   90.00
_cell.angle_beta   90.00
_cell.angle_gamma   90.00
#
_symmetry.space_group_name_H-M   'P 1'
#
loop_
_entity.id
_entity.type
_entity.pdbx_description
1 polymer ?
#
loop_
_entity_poly.entity_id
_entity_poly.type
_entity_poly.pdbx_seq_one_letter_code
_entity_poly.pdbx_strand_id
1 'polypeptide(L)'
;MKENNWFDPFYIQSHLNEEESNIQKNVRDFCNNELKPTVVERNRKNEFDKELYPKFGSLGVLGQTVKTHGGSSTSNLAYGLVAYEFEKIDSSYRSSISVQSSLVIHPINEFGSQEQKDKYLPPLIKGEKIGCFGLTESEAGSDPASMRTSFKKTKDGYILNGSKNWITNAPI
;
A
#
# COMPACT_ATOMS: atom_id res chain seq x y z
N MET A 1 11.59 -10.78 37.01
CA MET A 1 11.34 -9.47 36.36
C MET A 1 11.61 -9.70 34.88
N LYS A 2 10.64 -9.44 33.95
CA LYS A 2 10.94 -9.47 32.53
C LYS A 2 11.91 -8.32 32.24
N GLU A 3 13.03 -8.61 31.58
CA GLU A 3 13.96 -7.58 31.14
C GLU A 3 13.23 -6.55 30.30
N ASN A 4 13.47 -5.25 30.54
CA ASN A 4 12.86 -4.18 29.76
C ASN A 4 13.32 -4.30 28.30
N ASN A 5 12.44 -4.77 27.44
CA ASN A 5 12.68 -4.84 26.00
C ASN A 5 12.29 -3.49 25.36
N TRP A 6 13.26 -2.60 25.22
CA TRP A 6 13.06 -1.28 24.61
C TRP A 6 12.64 -1.33 23.15
N PHE A 7 12.84 -2.45 22.46
CA PHE A 7 12.38 -2.65 21.07
C PHE A 7 10.92 -3.11 20.98
N ASP A 8 10.36 -3.59 22.10
CA ASP A 8 8.95 -3.99 22.22
C ASP A 8 8.45 -3.64 23.63
N PRO A 9 8.35 -2.33 23.98
CA PRO A 9 8.00 -1.87 25.31
C PRO A 9 6.58 -2.27 25.74
N PHE A 10 5.71 -2.56 24.80
CA PHE A 10 4.34 -3.01 25.03
C PHE A 10 4.17 -4.52 24.97
N TYR A 11 5.26 -5.28 24.77
CA TYR A 11 5.25 -6.74 24.63
C TYR A 11 4.31 -7.27 23.55
N ILE A 12 4.16 -6.53 22.45
CA ILE A 12 3.29 -6.86 21.32
C ILE A 12 3.63 -8.25 20.77
N GLN A 13 4.93 -8.58 20.69
CA GLN A 13 5.41 -9.87 20.19
C GLN A 13 4.82 -11.06 20.97
N SER A 14 4.55 -10.90 22.26
CA SER A 14 3.99 -11.98 23.10
C SER A 14 2.50 -12.22 22.87
N HIS A 15 1.83 -11.34 22.15
CA HIS A 15 0.39 -11.43 21.83
C HIS A 15 0.13 -11.88 20.38
N LEU A 16 1.18 -11.99 19.55
CA LEU A 16 1.05 -12.45 18.18
C LEU A 16 0.76 -13.96 18.15
N ASN A 17 -0.14 -14.37 17.28
CA ASN A 17 -0.27 -15.76 16.92
C ASN A 17 0.87 -16.21 15.98
N GLU A 18 0.92 -17.50 15.69
CA GLU A 18 1.99 -18.07 14.84
C GLU A 18 1.97 -17.51 13.40
N GLU A 19 0.78 -17.34 12.83
CA GLU A 19 0.62 -16.76 11.48
C GLU A 19 1.14 -15.32 11.43
N GLU A 20 0.72 -14.47 12.36
CA GLU A 20 1.16 -13.07 12.45
C GLU A 20 2.67 -12.95 12.66
N SER A 21 3.24 -13.80 13.52
CA SER A 21 4.68 -13.87 13.76
C SER A 21 5.45 -14.27 12.50
N ASN A 22 4.95 -15.26 11.76
CA ASN A 22 5.57 -15.74 10.52
C ASN A 22 5.47 -14.68 9.41
N ILE A 23 4.33 -14.00 9.26
CA ILE A 23 4.16 -12.89 8.32
C ILE A 23 5.18 -11.78 8.63
N GLN A 24 5.25 -11.34 9.88
CA GLN A 24 6.20 -10.30 10.29
C GLN A 24 7.64 -10.70 10.00
N LYS A 25 8.04 -11.94 10.32
CA LYS A 25 9.38 -12.44 10.06
C LYS A 25 9.72 -12.44 8.57
N ASN A 26 8.84 -13.00 7.74
CA ASN A 26 9.06 -13.08 6.30
C ASN A 26 9.21 -11.68 5.67
N VAL A 27 8.37 -10.75 6.08
CA VAL A 27 8.44 -9.35 5.62
C VAL A 27 9.72 -8.68 6.08
N ARG A 28 10.12 -8.88 7.34
CA ARG A 28 11.38 -8.36 7.87
C ARG A 28 12.59 -8.86 7.09
N ASP A 29 12.61 -10.14 6.80
CA ASP A 29 13.70 -10.77 6.04
C ASP A 29 13.75 -10.20 4.62
N PHE A 30 12.61 -10.08 3.95
CA PHE A 30 12.51 -9.40 2.65
C PHE A 30 13.03 -7.96 2.71
N CYS A 31 12.55 -7.15 3.65
CA CYS A 31 12.94 -5.76 3.81
C CYS A 31 14.46 -5.60 4.04
N ASN A 32 15.05 -6.45 4.89
CA ASN A 32 16.48 -6.41 5.16
C ASN A 32 17.33 -6.85 3.96
N ASN A 33 16.87 -7.82 3.18
CA ASN A 33 17.66 -8.41 2.08
C ASN A 33 17.47 -7.64 0.76
N GLU A 34 16.26 -7.17 0.46
CA GLU A 34 15.93 -6.58 -0.85
C GLU A 34 15.91 -5.04 -0.82
N LEU A 35 15.46 -4.42 0.28
CA LEU A 35 15.25 -2.97 0.32
C LEU A 35 16.40 -2.23 1.02
N LYS A 36 16.76 -2.68 2.20
CA LYS A 36 17.78 -2.02 3.04
C LYS A 36 19.13 -1.78 2.36
N PRO A 37 19.68 -2.70 1.54
CA PRO A 37 20.99 -2.50 0.94
C PRO A 37 21.04 -1.32 -0.05
N THR A 38 19.93 -0.97 -0.68
CA THR A 38 19.86 0.03 -1.76
C THR A 38 19.15 1.32 -1.39
N VAL A 39 18.47 1.38 -0.24
CA VAL A 39 17.58 2.50 0.13
C VAL A 39 18.31 3.85 0.15
N VAL A 40 19.51 3.93 0.73
CA VAL A 40 20.26 5.19 0.84
C VAL A 40 20.67 5.73 -0.52
N GLU A 41 21.12 4.83 -1.42
CA GLU A 41 21.52 5.22 -2.77
C GLU A 41 20.32 5.68 -3.59
N ARG A 42 19.23 4.91 -3.59
CA ARG A 42 17.98 5.25 -4.29
C ARG A 42 17.38 6.57 -3.79
N ASN A 43 17.38 6.77 -2.47
CA ASN A 43 16.89 8.03 -1.87
C ASN A 43 17.71 9.23 -2.36
N ARG A 44 19.06 9.14 -2.38
CA ARG A 44 19.92 10.20 -2.90
C ARG A 44 19.70 10.52 -4.38
N LYS A 45 19.33 9.52 -5.17
CA LYS A 45 19.05 9.66 -6.60
C LYS A 45 17.59 10.02 -6.91
N ASN A 46 16.72 10.08 -5.90
CA ASN A 46 15.27 10.22 -6.06
C ASN A 46 14.68 9.11 -6.97
N GLU A 47 15.15 7.88 -6.82
CA GLU A 47 14.73 6.72 -7.62
C GLU A 47 13.82 5.82 -6.81
N PHE A 48 12.72 5.37 -7.43
CA PHE A 48 11.87 4.29 -6.94
C PHE A 48 11.80 3.18 -7.99
N ASP A 49 12.09 1.95 -7.56
CA ASP A 49 12.07 0.79 -8.44
C ASP A 49 10.67 0.17 -8.51
N LYS A 50 9.97 0.40 -9.61
CA LYS A 50 8.63 -0.17 -9.84
C LYS A 50 8.62 -1.69 -9.92
N GLU A 51 9.74 -2.33 -10.25
CA GLU A 51 9.88 -3.79 -10.28
C GLU A 51 9.81 -4.43 -8.89
N LEU A 52 9.76 -3.63 -7.83
CA LEU A 52 9.44 -4.09 -6.48
C LEU A 52 7.96 -4.49 -6.33
N TYR A 53 7.04 -3.92 -7.12
CA TYR A 53 5.60 -4.23 -6.99
C TYR A 53 5.25 -5.70 -7.23
N PRO A 54 5.73 -6.37 -8.29
CA PRO A 54 5.57 -7.82 -8.43
C PRO A 54 6.16 -8.61 -7.27
N LYS A 55 7.28 -8.16 -6.69
CA LYS A 55 7.86 -8.79 -5.50
C LYS A 55 6.95 -8.60 -4.26
N PHE A 56 6.37 -7.42 -4.08
CA PHE A 56 5.37 -7.15 -3.03
C PHE A 56 4.13 -8.01 -3.20
N GLY A 57 3.65 -8.18 -4.44
CA GLY A 57 2.53 -9.09 -4.76
C GLY A 57 2.86 -10.54 -4.41
N SER A 58 4.04 -11.02 -4.81
CA SER A 58 4.50 -12.38 -4.50
C SER A 58 4.71 -12.63 -3.00
N LEU A 59 5.10 -11.60 -2.25
CA LEU A 59 5.21 -11.63 -0.79
C LEU A 59 3.83 -11.62 -0.09
N GLY A 60 2.74 -11.34 -0.82
CA GLY A 60 1.38 -11.28 -0.29
C GLY A 60 1.07 -10.01 0.52
N VAL A 61 1.85 -8.94 0.35
CA VAL A 61 1.65 -7.68 1.11
C VAL A 61 0.76 -6.66 0.41
N LEU A 62 0.29 -6.96 -0.80
CA LEU A 62 -0.69 -6.14 -1.51
C LEU A 62 -2.09 -6.74 -1.35
N GLY A 63 -3.06 -5.90 -0.97
CA GLY A 63 -4.45 -6.33 -0.78
C GLY A 63 -4.63 -7.33 0.36
N GLN A 64 -3.87 -7.23 1.43
CA GLN A 64 -3.84 -8.17 2.56
C GLN A 64 -5.19 -8.41 3.21
N THR A 65 -6.05 -7.40 3.33
CA THR A 65 -7.37 -7.50 3.97
C THR A 65 -8.48 -7.96 3.02
N VAL A 66 -8.17 -8.15 1.74
CA VAL A 66 -9.14 -8.61 0.73
C VAL A 66 -9.25 -10.14 0.78
N LYS A 67 -10.49 -10.64 0.84
CA LYS A 67 -10.79 -12.10 0.97
C LYS A 67 -10.96 -12.81 -0.38
N THR A 68 -10.95 -12.07 -1.47
CA THR A 68 -11.23 -12.57 -2.82
C THR A 68 -10.14 -12.16 -3.80
N HIS A 69 -10.22 -12.59 -5.05
CA HIS A 69 -9.35 -12.16 -6.16
C HIS A 69 -7.84 -12.34 -5.91
N GLY A 70 -7.44 -13.23 -5.00
CA GLY A 70 -6.04 -13.49 -4.68
C GLY A 70 -5.50 -12.69 -3.50
N GLY A 71 -6.32 -11.93 -2.78
CA GLY A 71 -5.93 -11.29 -1.53
C GLY A 71 -5.60 -12.29 -0.43
N SER A 72 -4.69 -11.94 0.46
CA SER A 72 -4.15 -12.86 1.49
C SER A 72 -5.11 -13.10 2.66
N SER A 73 -6.17 -12.29 2.79
CA SER A 73 -7.18 -12.40 3.87
C SER A 73 -6.60 -12.38 5.30
N THR A 74 -5.53 -11.62 5.51
CA THR A 74 -4.86 -11.53 6.82
C THR A 74 -5.60 -10.59 7.79
N SER A 75 -5.22 -10.65 9.07
CA SER A 75 -5.76 -9.76 10.09
C SER A 75 -5.29 -8.30 9.90
N ASN A 76 -6.04 -7.35 10.47
CA ASN A 76 -5.60 -5.96 10.51
C ASN A 76 -4.30 -5.77 11.31
N LEU A 77 -4.05 -6.64 12.30
CA LEU A 77 -2.79 -6.64 13.04
C LEU A 77 -1.64 -7.06 12.13
N ALA A 78 -1.81 -8.14 11.35
CA ALA A 78 -0.79 -8.56 10.36
C ALA A 78 -0.49 -7.44 9.35
N TYR A 79 -1.51 -6.73 8.86
CA TYR A 79 -1.32 -5.55 8.00
C TYR A 79 -0.48 -4.47 8.69
N GLY A 80 -0.75 -4.18 9.96
CA GLY A 80 0.03 -3.23 10.77
C GLY A 80 1.48 -3.66 10.96
N LEU A 81 1.74 -4.95 11.19
CA LEU A 81 3.08 -5.53 11.31
C LEU A 81 3.87 -5.42 10.01
N VAL A 82 3.23 -5.68 8.87
CA VAL A 82 3.83 -5.47 7.54
C VAL A 82 4.21 -4.00 7.36
N ALA A 83 3.28 -3.09 7.60
CA ALA A 83 3.55 -1.65 7.49
C ALA A 83 4.72 -1.22 8.39
N TYR A 84 4.80 -1.75 9.61
CA TYR A 84 5.89 -1.48 10.55
C TYR A 84 7.27 -1.93 10.03
N GLU A 85 7.37 -3.13 9.45
CA GLU A 85 8.66 -3.63 8.93
C GLU A 85 9.12 -2.83 7.69
N PHE A 86 8.22 -2.41 6.82
CA PHE A 86 8.55 -1.51 5.71
C PHE A 86 8.96 -0.12 6.18
N GLU A 87 8.22 0.47 7.15
CA GLU A 87 8.52 1.79 7.71
C GLU A 87 9.91 1.84 8.35
N LYS A 88 10.38 0.77 8.96
CA LYS A 88 11.74 0.67 9.52
C LYS A 88 12.85 0.82 8.48
N ILE A 89 12.55 0.56 7.22
CA ILE A 89 13.51 0.74 6.12
C ILE A 89 13.40 2.16 5.58
N ASP A 90 12.21 2.53 5.09
CA ASP A 90 11.92 3.88 4.58
C ASP A 90 10.40 4.08 4.43
N SER A 91 9.93 5.26 4.80
CA SER A 91 8.52 5.64 4.70
C SER A 91 7.96 5.59 3.26
N SER A 92 8.81 5.76 2.24
CA SER A 92 8.37 5.69 0.85
C SER A 92 7.88 4.29 0.46
N TYR A 93 8.57 3.25 0.91
CA TYR A 93 8.14 1.86 0.69
C TYR A 93 6.83 1.56 1.42
N ARG A 94 6.73 1.94 2.70
CA ARG A 94 5.50 1.76 3.45
C ARG A 94 4.35 2.54 2.81
N SER A 95 4.58 3.78 2.38
CA SER A 95 3.56 4.60 1.72
C SER A 95 3.08 3.97 0.41
N SER A 96 4.00 3.47 -0.41
CA SER A 96 3.67 2.86 -1.70
C SER A 96 2.78 1.62 -1.54
N ILE A 97 3.09 0.70 -0.62
CA ILE A 97 2.25 -0.49 -0.38
C ILE A 97 0.91 -0.13 0.28
N SER A 98 0.88 0.87 1.17
CA SER A 98 -0.37 1.26 1.83
C SER A 98 -1.31 1.98 0.87
N VAL A 99 -0.83 2.83 -0.03
CA VAL A 99 -1.66 3.43 -1.07
C VAL A 99 -2.23 2.35 -1.99
N GLN A 100 -1.41 1.43 -2.46
CA GLN A 100 -1.86 0.32 -3.30
C GLN A 100 -2.95 -0.51 -2.59
N SER A 101 -2.73 -0.90 -1.34
CA SER A 101 -3.64 -1.78 -0.61
C SER A 101 -4.88 -1.07 -0.08
N SER A 102 -4.70 0.08 0.61
CA SER A 102 -5.78 0.74 1.36
C SER A 102 -6.57 1.74 0.53
N LEU A 103 -5.90 2.47 -0.38
CA LEU A 103 -6.53 3.56 -1.14
C LEU A 103 -6.92 3.16 -2.57
N VAL A 104 -6.40 2.04 -3.08
CA VAL A 104 -6.72 1.55 -4.43
C VAL A 104 -7.47 0.22 -4.37
N ILE A 105 -6.83 -0.84 -3.87
CA ILE A 105 -7.41 -2.19 -3.83
C ILE A 105 -8.67 -2.23 -2.95
N HIS A 106 -8.58 -1.69 -1.72
CA HIS A 106 -9.70 -1.74 -0.78
C HIS A 106 -10.95 -1.00 -1.31
N PRO A 107 -10.90 0.25 -1.80
CA PRO A 107 -12.08 0.91 -2.36
C PRO A 107 -12.67 0.20 -3.58
N ILE A 108 -11.85 -0.37 -4.45
CA ILE A 108 -12.36 -1.17 -5.57
C ILE A 108 -13.08 -2.42 -5.05
N ASN A 109 -12.53 -3.08 -4.03
CA ASN A 109 -13.16 -4.24 -3.40
C ASN A 109 -14.50 -3.90 -2.74
N GLU A 110 -14.59 -2.78 -2.04
CA GLU A 110 -15.81 -2.40 -1.30
C GLU A 110 -16.90 -1.80 -2.23
N PHE A 111 -16.51 -0.91 -3.13
CA PHE A 111 -17.45 -0.07 -3.86
C PHE A 111 -17.51 -0.36 -5.37
N GLY A 112 -16.57 -1.12 -5.91
CA GLY A 112 -16.54 -1.48 -7.34
C GLY A 112 -17.65 -2.43 -7.73
N SER A 113 -18.11 -2.36 -8.99
CA SER A 113 -18.95 -3.40 -9.58
C SER A 113 -18.18 -4.72 -9.68
N GLN A 114 -18.90 -5.85 -9.84
CA GLN A 114 -18.23 -7.15 -9.99
C GLN A 114 -17.27 -7.15 -11.19
N GLU A 115 -17.68 -6.57 -12.32
CA GLU A 115 -16.83 -6.42 -13.49
C GLU A 115 -15.53 -5.63 -13.18
N GLN A 116 -15.64 -4.54 -12.39
CA GLN A 116 -14.47 -3.76 -11.98
C GLN A 116 -13.56 -4.56 -11.05
N LYS A 117 -14.13 -5.30 -10.09
CA LYS A 117 -13.35 -6.16 -9.18
C LYS A 117 -12.60 -7.24 -9.95
N ASP A 118 -13.28 -7.96 -10.83
CA ASP A 118 -12.69 -9.05 -11.64
C ASP A 118 -11.57 -8.53 -12.55
N LYS A 119 -11.75 -7.32 -13.10
CA LYS A 119 -10.79 -6.71 -14.02
C LYS A 119 -9.55 -6.13 -13.32
N TYR A 120 -9.73 -5.47 -12.18
CA TYR A 120 -8.66 -4.66 -11.58
C TYR A 120 -8.00 -5.29 -10.36
N LEU A 121 -8.73 -6.03 -9.52
CA LEU A 121 -8.14 -6.56 -8.27
C LEU A 121 -7.00 -7.56 -8.53
N PRO A 122 -7.14 -8.57 -9.41
CA PRO A 122 -6.07 -9.53 -9.59
C PRO A 122 -4.72 -8.91 -10.00
N PRO A 123 -4.63 -8.07 -11.04
CA PRO A 123 -3.36 -7.47 -11.43
C PRO A 123 -2.81 -6.45 -10.42
N LEU A 124 -3.68 -5.77 -9.64
CA LEU A 124 -3.25 -4.86 -8.57
C LEU A 124 -2.67 -5.63 -7.38
N ILE A 125 -3.31 -6.74 -6.99
CA ILE A 125 -2.85 -7.60 -5.88
C ILE A 125 -1.53 -8.29 -6.23
N LYS A 126 -1.36 -8.72 -7.48
CA LYS A 126 -0.09 -9.29 -7.96
C LYS A 126 1.03 -8.26 -8.16
N GLY A 127 0.71 -6.96 -8.09
CA GLY A 127 1.67 -5.90 -8.39
C GLY A 127 2.01 -5.74 -9.87
N GLU A 128 1.24 -6.35 -10.77
CA GLU A 128 1.36 -6.18 -12.22
C GLU A 128 0.85 -4.81 -12.69
N LYS A 129 -0.02 -4.20 -11.89
CA LYS A 129 -0.50 -2.83 -12.04
C LYS A 129 -0.29 -2.06 -10.77
N ILE A 130 0.09 -0.80 -10.94
CA ILE A 130 0.28 0.15 -9.86
C ILE A 130 -0.87 1.14 -9.89
N GLY A 131 -1.49 1.36 -8.73
CA GLY A 131 -2.58 2.30 -8.59
C GLY A 131 -2.18 3.52 -7.77
N CYS A 132 -2.90 4.61 -7.99
CA CYS A 132 -2.79 5.81 -7.18
C CYS A 132 -4.17 6.35 -6.81
N PHE A 133 -4.22 7.20 -5.77
CA PHE A 133 -5.44 7.82 -5.29
C PHE A 133 -5.33 9.34 -5.34
N GLY A 134 -5.99 9.94 -6.34
CA GLY A 134 -5.98 11.38 -6.55
C GLY A 134 -7.03 12.09 -5.71
N LEU A 135 -6.65 12.55 -4.50
CA LEU A 135 -7.51 13.32 -3.61
C LEU A 135 -7.10 14.78 -3.56
N THR A 136 -5.90 15.07 -3.08
CA THR A 136 -5.41 16.41 -2.77
C THR A 136 -5.29 17.31 -4.01
N GLU A 137 -5.70 18.56 -3.86
CA GLU A 137 -5.50 19.65 -4.83
C GLU A 137 -4.78 20.82 -4.16
N SER A 138 -4.28 21.78 -4.95
CA SER A 138 -3.55 22.95 -4.42
C SER A 138 -4.36 23.72 -3.37
N GLU A 139 -5.67 23.82 -3.58
CA GLU A 139 -6.61 24.57 -2.72
C GLU A 139 -7.42 23.65 -1.80
N ALA A 140 -7.26 22.33 -1.89
CA ALA A 140 -8.04 21.34 -1.18
C ALA A 140 -7.14 20.26 -0.55
N GLY A 141 -6.55 20.58 0.61
CA GLY A 141 -5.75 19.65 1.43
C GLY A 141 -6.59 19.05 2.55
N SER A 142 -6.62 19.74 3.72
CA SER A 142 -7.37 19.29 4.90
C SER A 142 -8.89 19.36 4.72
N ASP A 143 -9.37 20.13 3.77
CA ASP A 143 -10.77 20.16 3.36
C ASP A 143 -10.94 19.58 1.94
N PRO A 144 -11.05 18.24 1.79
CA PRO A 144 -11.23 17.62 0.49
C PRO A 144 -12.60 17.92 -0.14
N ALA A 145 -13.57 18.39 0.63
CA ALA A 145 -14.87 18.79 0.10
C ALA A 145 -14.80 20.04 -0.79
N SER A 146 -13.74 20.84 -0.66
CA SER A 146 -13.48 22.03 -1.49
C SER A 146 -12.79 21.72 -2.82
N MET A 147 -12.53 20.45 -3.16
CA MET A 147 -11.88 20.08 -4.42
C MET A 147 -12.66 20.56 -5.64
N ARG A 148 -11.93 20.98 -6.68
CA ARG A 148 -12.48 21.54 -7.91
C ARG A 148 -12.43 20.59 -9.11
N THR A 149 -11.70 19.47 -9.01
CA THR A 149 -11.71 18.45 -10.05
C THR A 149 -13.14 17.97 -10.27
N SER A 150 -13.58 18.01 -11.50
CA SER A 150 -14.94 17.69 -11.90
C SER A 150 -14.97 16.73 -13.09
N PHE A 151 -16.06 16.01 -13.23
CA PHE A 151 -16.29 15.21 -14.42
C PHE A 151 -17.65 15.55 -15.06
N LYS A 152 -17.70 15.44 -16.39
CA LYS A 152 -18.92 15.63 -17.18
C LYS A 152 -19.19 14.38 -17.99
N LYS A 153 -20.39 13.83 -17.84
CA LYS A 153 -20.83 12.70 -18.66
C LYS A 153 -21.06 13.14 -20.12
N THR A 154 -20.58 12.36 -21.07
CA THR A 154 -20.79 12.54 -22.52
C THR A 154 -21.47 11.32 -23.10
N LYS A 155 -21.72 11.31 -24.42
CA LYS A 155 -22.29 10.13 -25.12
C LYS A 155 -21.34 8.92 -25.06
N ASP A 156 -20.01 9.17 -25.09
CA ASP A 156 -18.97 8.14 -25.24
C ASP A 156 -18.22 7.85 -23.94
N GLY A 157 -18.64 8.43 -22.78
CA GLY A 157 -17.99 8.22 -21.51
C GLY A 157 -18.00 9.47 -20.61
N TYR A 158 -16.83 9.85 -20.09
CA TYR A 158 -16.69 10.99 -19.19
C TYR A 158 -15.50 11.85 -19.59
N ILE A 159 -15.63 13.17 -19.45
CA ILE A 159 -14.52 14.12 -19.53
C ILE A 159 -14.18 14.54 -18.12
N LEU A 160 -12.94 14.28 -17.68
CA LEU A 160 -12.41 14.66 -16.38
C LEU A 160 -11.54 15.90 -16.53
N ASN A 161 -11.79 16.93 -15.71
CA ASN A 161 -11.02 18.18 -15.67
C ASN A 161 -10.60 18.52 -14.26
N GLY A 162 -9.34 18.84 -14.07
CA GLY A 162 -8.75 19.22 -12.79
C GLY A 162 -7.28 18.88 -12.71
N SER A 163 -6.69 19.13 -11.54
CA SER A 163 -5.32 18.74 -11.21
C SER A 163 -5.25 18.22 -9.78
N LYS A 164 -4.34 17.30 -9.55
CA LYS A 164 -4.09 16.71 -8.24
C LYS A 164 -2.63 16.88 -7.85
N ASN A 165 -2.34 17.02 -6.56
CA ASN A 165 -1.01 17.26 -6.03
C ASN A 165 -0.62 16.16 -5.06
N TRP A 166 0.67 15.84 -5.00
CA TRP A 166 1.27 14.93 -4.01
C TRP A 166 0.70 13.51 -4.07
N ILE A 167 0.46 13.01 -5.26
CA ILE A 167 -0.17 11.70 -5.45
C ILE A 167 0.89 10.61 -5.44
N THR A 168 0.93 9.84 -4.35
CA THR A 168 1.79 8.64 -4.22
C THR A 168 1.53 7.68 -5.37
N ASN A 169 2.57 7.12 -5.94
CA ASN A 169 2.59 6.20 -7.07
C ASN A 169 2.23 6.82 -8.45
N ALA A 170 1.81 8.06 -8.54
CA ALA A 170 1.45 8.66 -9.84
C ALA A 170 2.61 8.83 -10.82
N PRO A 171 3.88 9.03 -10.37
CA PRO A 171 5.02 9.18 -11.29
C PRO A 171 5.57 7.88 -11.87
N ILE A 172 5.13 6.69 -11.41
CA ILE A 172 5.72 5.38 -11.72
C ILE A 172 4.81 4.46 -12.52
#